data_acfa25ea1da37d27e1f9e5846f0d7869
#
_entry.id   acfa25ea1da37d27e1f9e5846f0d7869
#
_cell.length_a   1.000
_cell.length_b   1.000
_cell.length_c   1.000
_cell.angle_alpha   90.00
_cell.angle_beta   90.00
_cell.angle_gamma   90.00
#
_symmetry.space_group_name_H-M   'P 1'
#
loop_
_entity.id
_entity.type
_entity.pdbx_description
1 polymer ?
#
loop_
_entity_poly.entity_id
_entity_poly.type
_entity_poly.pdbx_seq_one_letter_code
_entity_poly.pdbx_strand_id
1 'polypeptide(L)'
;CYLPRPELALAARRLLGSDADSIGRTIDSLILSHDISAQILPCDSGEEVVALYLPSTYRAESEVARRLREMIDAMPDSMASDLTAQIDELERIEGLAFHSQQRQAIETAVTHGMTVITGGPGTGKTTIIKCIIKLLSVHGDVALAAPTGRAAKRMSEACGMEAKTLHRLLEYGGEEGDFARSQDNPLEIDTLIIDEMSMVDIFLMRSLLRALVPGTRLIMVGDADQLPSVGAGNVLRDILDSGVIPSVR
;
A
#
# COMPACT_ATOMS: atom_id res chain seq x y z
N CYS A 1 -10.33 -7.31 4.97
CA CYS A 1 -10.57 -7.06 6.43
C CYS A 1 -11.97 -7.50 6.90
N TYR A 2 -12.59 -8.45 6.27
CA TYR A 2 -13.94 -8.93 6.61
C TYR A 2 -13.94 -10.41 7.03
N LEU A 3 -15.02 -10.82 7.61
CA LEU A 3 -15.33 -12.23 7.86
C LEU A 3 -16.67 -12.58 7.16
N PRO A 4 -16.76 -13.67 6.37
CA PRO A 4 -18.01 -14.13 5.81
C PRO A 4 -19.04 -14.42 6.90
N ARG A 5 -20.30 -14.01 6.68
CA ARG A 5 -21.37 -14.20 7.68
C ARG A 5 -21.49 -15.64 8.20
N PRO A 6 -21.40 -16.69 7.38
CA PRO A 6 -21.46 -18.07 7.87
C PRO A 6 -20.28 -18.42 8.80
N GLU A 7 -19.09 -17.91 8.49
CA GLU A 7 -17.89 -18.14 9.32
C GLU A 7 -17.98 -17.43 10.67
N LEU A 8 -18.44 -16.16 10.68
CA LEU A 8 -18.68 -15.42 11.92
C LEU A 8 -19.71 -16.16 12.79
N ALA A 9 -20.82 -16.61 12.20
CA ALA A 9 -21.85 -17.34 12.92
C ALA A 9 -21.30 -18.64 13.53
N LEU A 10 -20.48 -19.38 12.76
CA LEU A 10 -19.84 -20.61 13.26
C LEU A 10 -18.86 -20.33 14.40
N ALA A 11 -18.02 -19.30 14.26
CA ALA A 11 -17.05 -18.89 15.29
C ALA A 11 -17.76 -18.43 16.56
N ALA A 12 -18.79 -17.58 16.43
CA ALA A 12 -19.59 -17.12 17.56
C ALA A 12 -20.28 -18.27 18.30
N ARG A 13 -20.84 -19.25 17.57
CA ARG A 13 -21.44 -20.44 18.14
C ARG A 13 -20.46 -21.25 18.99
N ARG A 14 -19.22 -21.43 18.48
CA ARG A 14 -18.16 -22.15 19.21
C ARG A 14 -17.73 -21.44 20.50
N LEU A 15 -17.65 -20.11 20.45
CA LEU A 15 -17.18 -19.31 21.57
C LEU A 15 -18.25 -19.08 22.63
N LEU A 16 -19.52 -18.88 22.24
CA LEU A 16 -20.62 -18.49 23.14
C LEU A 16 -21.49 -19.67 23.58
N GLY A 17 -21.39 -20.81 22.90
CA GLY A 17 -22.23 -21.98 23.18
C GLY A 17 -23.72 -21.77 22.86
N SER A 18 -24.07 -20.70 22.12
CA SER A 18 -25.45 -20.34 21.79
C SER A 18 -25.94 -21.09 20.55
N ASP A 19 -27.27 -21.20 20.39
CA ASP A 19 -27.87 -21.80 19.19
C ASP A 19 -27.71 -20.89 17.95
N ALA A 20 -27.82 -21.49 16.77
CA ALA A 20 -27.60 -20.83 15.49
C ALA A 20 -28.61 -19.70 15.22
N ASP A 21 -29.88 -19.88 15.62
CA ASP A 21 -30.94 -18.89 15.36
C ASP A 21 -30.75 -17.64 16.22
N SER A 22 -30.34 -17.82 17.49
CA SER A 22 -30.02 -16.72 18.37
C SER A 22 -28.84 -15.89 17.85
N ILE A 23 -27.76 -16.57 17.39
CA ILE A 23 -26.59 -15.90 16.79
C ILE A 23 -26.99 -15.16 15.52
N GLY A 24 -27.76 -15.77 14.62
CA GLY A 24 -28.25 -15.13 13.39
C GLY A 24 -28.99 -13.84 13.67
N ARG A 25 -29.96 -13.87 14.60
CA ARG A 25 -30.73 -12.68 15.02
C ARG A 25 -29.85 -11.60 15.66
N THR A 26 -28.85 -12.00 16.44
CA THR A 26 -27.91 -11.05 17.05
C THR A 26 -27.05 -10.36 15.97
N ILE A 27 -26.54 -11.09 14.97
CA ILE A 27 -25.81 -10.52 13.85
C ILE A 27 -26.68 -9.52 13.10
N ASP A 28 -27.95 -9.85 12.81
CA ASP A 28 -28.89 -8.95 12.15
C ASP A 28 -29.17 -7.69 12.97
N SER A 29 -29.30 -7.83 14.29
CA SER A 29 -29.44 -6.69 15.20
C SER A 29 -28.21 -5.76 15.17
N LEU A 30 -27.00 -6.34 15.21
CA LEU A 30 -25.76 -5.57 15.16
C LEU A 30 -25.55 -4.87 13.80
N ILE A 31 -26.04 -5.44 12.71
CA ILE A 31 -26.06 -4.76 11.40
C ILE A 31 -27.04 -3.57 11.44
N LEU A 32 -28.23 -3.74 11.98
CA LEU A 32 -29.23 -2.71 12.10
C LEU A 32 -28.80 -1.55 13.01
N SER A 33 -28.08 -1.86 14.09
CA SER A 33 -27.51 -0.83 15.00
C SER A 33 -26.22 -0.18 14.48
N HIS A 34 -25.72 -0.59 13.31
CA HIS A 34 -24.44 -0.16 12.74
C HIS A 34 -23.19 -0.51 13.56
N ASP A 35 -23.28 -1.48 14.47
CA ASP A 35 -22.14 -2.02 15.19
C ASP A 35 -21.30 -2.97 14.32
N ILE A 36 -21.90 -3.50 13.26
CA ILE A 36 -21.26 -4.26 12.19
C ILE A 36 -21.67 -3.66 10.84
N SER A 37 -20.71 -3.49 9.93
CA SER A 37 -20.97 -3.13 8.53
C SER A 37 -21.08 -4.40 7.70
N ALA A 38 -22.10 -4.48 6.84
CA ALA A 38 -22.31 -5.60 5.93
C ALA A 38 -22.22 -5.14 4.48
N GLN A 39 -21.56 -5.94 3.64
CA GLN A 39 -21.47 -5.72 2.18
C GLN A 39 -21.62 -7.04 1.45
N ILE A 40 -22.29 -7.03 0.31
CA ILE A 40 -22.36 -8.18 -0.58
C ILE A 40 -21.15 -8.09 -1.53
N LEU A 41 -20.32 -9.13 -1.53
CA LEU A 41 -19.15 -9.23 -2.39
C LEU A 41 -19.30 -10.43 -3.34
N PRO A 42 -18.89 -10.31 -4.61
CA PRO A 42 -18.79 -11.44 -5.51
C PRO A 42 -17.64 -12.36 -5.06
N CYS A 43 -17.84 -13.65 -5.11
CA CYS A 43 -16.79 -14.66 -4.92
C CYS A 43 -16.29 -15.19 -6.28
N ASP A 44 -15.09 -15.78 -6.28
CA ASP A 44 -14.49 -16.41 -7.47
C ASP A 44 -15.36 -17.55 -8.03
N SER A 45 -16.21 -18.15 -7.19
CA SER A 45 -17.20 -19.17 -7.59
C SER A 45 -18.41 -18.62 -8.34
N GLY A 46 -18.56 -17.29 -8.46
CA GLY A 46 -19.74 -16.61 -9.00
C GLY A 46 -20.89 -16.49 -8.00
N GLU A 47 -20.73 -16.95 -6.78
CA GLU A 47 -21.68 -16.78 -5.68
C GLU A 47 -21.44 -15.43 -4.97
N GLU A 48 -22.47 -14.89 -4.34
CA GLU A 48 -22.37 -13.71 -3.51
C GLU A 48 -22.14 -14.08 -2.04
N VAL A 49 -21.21 -13.37 -1.39
CA VAL A 49 -20.92 -13.54 0.03
C VAL A 49 -21.29 -12.27 0.78
N VAL A 50 -22.00 -12.42 1.90
CA VAL A 50 -22.22 -11.34 2.86
C VAL A 50 -20.97 -11.21 3.71
N ALA A 51 -20.16 -10.20 3.42
CA ALA A 51 -18.95 -9.84 4.14
C ALA A 51 -19.31 -8.93 5.32
N LEU A 52 -18.86 -9.29 6.52
CA LEU A 52 -19.11 -8.56 7.75
C LEU A 52 -17.82 -7.92 8.25
N TYR A 53 -17.88 -6.62 8.54
CA TYR A 53 -16.74 -5.80 8.96
C TYR A 53 -16.98 -5.15 10.30
N LEU A 54 -15.89 -4.87 11.02
CA LEU A 54 -15.92 -3.80 12.00
C LEU A 54 -16.09 -2.45 11.26
N PRO A 55 -16.94 -1.52 11.72
CA PRO A 55 -17.17 -0.26 11.00
C PRO A 55 -15.92 0.59 10.75
N SER A 56 -14.94 0.51 11.66
CA SER A 56 -13.65 1.19 11.51
C SER A 56 -12.81 0.63 10.36
N THR A 57 -12.75 -0.71 10.21
CA THR A 57 -12.03 -1.37 9.12
C THR A 57 -12.71 -1.19 7.78
N TYR A 58 -14.04 -1.28 7.73
CA TYR A 58 -14.83 -0.99 6.53
C TYR A 58 -14.57 0.43 6.00
N ARG A 59 -14.64 1.43 6.90
CA ARG A 59 -14.36 2.83 6.55
C ARG A 59 -12.92 3.02 6.07
N ALA A 60 -11.95 2.37 6.74
CA ALA A 60 -10.55 2.49 6.34
C ALA A 60 -10.30 1.89 4.95
N GLU A 61 -10.84 0.71 4.67
CA GLU A 61 -10.70 0.02 3.39
C GLU A 61 -11.36 0.80 2.26
N SER A 62 -12.60 1.26 2.47
CA SER A 62 -13.32 2.09 1.51
C SER A 62 -12.62 3.41 1.21
N GLU A 63 -12.04 4.06 2.23
CA GLU A 63 -11.32 5.31 2.07
C GLU A 63 -9.99 5.09 1.33
N VAL A 64 -9.24 4.03 1.64
CA VAL A 64 -8.02 3.66 0.93
C VAL A 64 -8.31 3.42 -0.55
N ALA A 65 -9.32 2.62 -0.87
CA ALA A 65 -9.71 2.35 -2.26
C ALA A 65 -10.08 3.63 -3.02
N ARG A 66 -10.89 4.50 -2.41
CA ARG A 66 -11.27 5.80 -3.00
C ARG A 66 -10.04 6.69 -3.23
N ARG A 67 -9.15 6.82 -2.25
CA ARG A 67 -7.95 7.66 -2.34
C ARG A 67 -6.97 7.16 -3.40
N LEU A 68 -6.76 5.84 -3.47
CA LEU A 68 -5.93 5.26 -4.53
C LEU A 68 -6.48 5.59 -5.92
N ARG A 69 -7.81 5.51 -6.10
CA ARG A 69 -8.45 5.89 -7.36
C ARG A 69 -8.24 7.36 -7.68
N GLU A 70 -8.45 8.26 -6.72
CA GLU A 70 -8.22 9.71 -6.89
C GLU A 70 -6.78 10.01 -7.30
N MET A 71 -5.79 9.33 -6.72
CA MET A 71 -4.38 9.50 -7.06
C MET A 71 -4.06 8.99 -8.47
N ILE A 72 -4.64 7.85 -8.87
CA ILE A 72 -4.49 7.32 -10.24
C ILE A 72 -5.04 8.31 -11.26
N ASP A 73 -6.26 8.81 -11.02
CA ASP A 73 -6.94 9.73 -11.93
C ASP A 73 -6.23 11.10 -12.03
N ALA A 74 -5.54 11.52 -10.95
CA ALA A 74 -4.84 12.82 -10.90
C ALA A 74 -3.47 12.83 -11.60
N MET A 75 -2.87 11.69 -11.85
CA MET A 75 -1.55 11.59 -12.46
C MET A 75 -1.59 10.71 -13.72
N PRO A 76 -1.81 11.32 -14.89
CA PRO A 76 -1.77 10.60 -16.15
C PRO A 76 -0.36 10.04 -16.41
N ASP A 77 -0.32 8.90 -17.07
CA ASP A 77 0.94 8.28 -17.47
C ASP A 77 1.75 9.24 -18.34
N SER A 78 3.03 9.41 -18.03
CA SER A 78 3.93 10.25 -18.79
C SER A 78 4.87 9.39 -19.63
N MET A 79 4.88 9.62 -20.93
CA MET A 79 5.89 9.05 -21.83
C MET A 79 7.16 9.90 -21.70
N ALA A 80 8.15 9.45 -20.95
CA ALA A 80 9.46 10.05 -20.95
C ALA A 80 10.14 9.67 -22.29
N SER A 81 10.26 10.63 -23.22
CA SER A 81 10.74 10.42 -24.60
C SER A 81 12.18 9.88 -24.69
N ASP A 82 12.91 9.82 -23.59
CA ASP A 82 14.35 9.48 -23.57
C ASP A 82 14.72 8.52 -22.42
N LEU A 83 13.72 7.85 -21.81
CA LEU A 83 13.91 7.05 -20.59
C LEU A 83 14.87 5.88 -20.82
N THR A 84 14.77 5.21 -21.97
CA THR A 84 15.66 4.09 -22.32
C THR A 84 17.11 4.54 -22.35
N ALA A 85 17.42 5.68 -22.99
CA ALA A 85 18.77 6.22 -23.03
C ALA A 85 19.27 6.67 -21.65
N GLN A 86 18.40 7.20 -20.81
CA GLN A 86 18.75 7.55 -19.42
C GLN A 86 19.09 6.32 -18.58
N ILE A 87 18.34 5.22 -18.73
CA ILE A 87 18.63 3.94 -18.07
C ILE A 87 19.95 3.36 -18.57
N ASP A 88 20.20 3.35 -19.89
CA ASP A 88 21.44 2.87 -20.49
C ASP A 88 22.65 3.66 -19.98
N GLU A 89 22.52 4.96 -19.83
CA GLU A 89 23.58 5.81 -19.29
C GLU A 89 23.83 5.52 -17.80
N LEU A 90 22.78 5.29 -17.02
CA LEU A 90 22.92 4.88 -15.62
C LEU A 90 23.60 3.51 -15.49
N GLU A 91 23.25 2.54 -16.33
CA GLU A 91 23.95 1.25 -16.38
C GLU A 91 25.44 1.43 -16.63
N ARG A 92 25.80 2.30 -17.58
CA ARG A 92 27.18 2.60 -17.93
C ARG A 92 27.95 3.28 -16.79
N ILE A 93 27.33 4.26 -16.12
CA ILE A 93 27.95 5.00 -15.00
C ILE A 93 28.16 4.11 -13.79
N GLU A 94 27.17 3.29 -13.44
CA GLU A 94 27.21 2.41 -12.25
C GLU A 94 27.94 1.11 -12.50
N GLY A 95 28.29 0.79 -13.74
CA GLY A 95 28.90 -0.50 -14.11
C GLY A 95 27.95 -1.68 -13.87
N LEU A 96 26.66 -1.48 -14.05
CA LEU A 96 25.60 -2.45 -13.83
C LEU A 96 24.95 -2.84 -15.17
N ALA A 97 24.29 -4.00 -15.18
CA ALA A 97 23.39 -4.40 -16.25
C ALA A 97 22.07 -4.88 -15.62
N PHE A 98 20.98 -4.20 -15.91
CA PHE A 98 19.65 -4.60 -15.41
C PHE A 98 19.11 -5.77 -16.23
N HIS A 99 18.55 -6.76 -15.55
CA HIS A 99 17.69 -7.74 -16.21
C HIS A 99 16.42 -7.08 -16.76
N SER A 100 15.80 -7.74 -17.75
CA SER A 100 14.60 -7.20 -18.40
C SER A 100 13.49 -6.79 -17.42
N GLN A 101 13.23 -7.60 -16.40
CA GLN A 101 12.22 -7.30 -15.36
C GLN A 101 12.63 -6.12 -14.47
N GLN A 102 13.92 -5.97 -14.15
CA GLN A 102 14.42 -4.83 -13.39
C GLN A 102 14.29 -3.53 -14.20
N ARG A 103 14.64 -3.58 -15.49
CA ARG A 103 14.46 -2.46 -16.41
C ARG A 103 12.98 -2.09 -16.53
N GLN A 104 12.11 -3.08 -16.73
CA GLN A 104 10.67 -2.87 -16.75
C GLN A 104 10.15 -2.22 -15.46
N ALA A 105 10.64 -2.64 -14.29
CA ALA A 105 10.26 -2.04 -13.01
C ALA A 105 10.65 -0.56 -12.92
N ILE A 106 11.84 -0.19 -13.39
CA ILE A 106 12.30 1.20 -13.44
C ILE A 106 11.43 2.00 -14.41
N GLU A 107 11.22 1.49 -15.62
CA GLU A 107 10.41 2.14 -16.66
C GLU A 107 8.97 2.37 -16.15
N THR A 108 8.35 1.34 -15.58
CA THR A 108 6.99 1.45 -15.02
C THR A 108 6.92 2.48 -13.90
N ALA A 109 7.88 2.47 -12.96
CA ALA A 109 7.90 3.41 -11.85
C ALA A 109 8.09 4.88 -12.27
N VAL A 110 8.83 5.12 -13.38
CA VAL A 110 9.08 6.48 -13.88
C VAL A 110 7.92 6.98 -14.76
N THR A 111 7.23 6.09 -15.47
CA THR A 111 6.16 6.48 -16.42
C THR A 111 4.79 6.57 -15.77
N HIS A 112 4.51 5.78 -14.72
CA HIS A 112 3.20 5.76 -14.07
C HIS A 112 3.20 6.53 -12.74
N GLY A 113 2.08 7.14 -12.41
CA GLY A 113 1.90 7.84 -11.13
C GLY A 113 1.90 6.93 -9.92
N MET A 114 1.49 5.69 -10.10
CA MET A 114 1.52 4.66 -9.06
C MET A 114 2.07 3.35 -9.62
N THR A 115 2.92 2.68 -8.84
CA THR A 115 3.55 1.42 -9.25
C THR A 115 3.81 0.52 -8.03
N VAL A 116 3.60 -0.77 -8.21
CA VAL A 116 4.03 -1.80 -7.25
C VAL A 116 5.21 -2.58 -7.83
N ILE A 117 6.30 -2.66 -7.08
CA ILE A 117 7.45 -3.50 -7.40
C ILE A 117 7.50 -4.61 -6.35
N THR A 118 7.25 -5.84 -6.77
CA THR A 118 7.27 -6.99 -5.86
C THR A 118 8.36 -7.98 -6.24
N GLY A 119 8.87 -8.71 -5.26
CA GLY A 119 9.89 -9.76 -5.50
C GLY A 119 10.54 -10.20 -4.20
N GLY A 120 11.09 -11.39 -4.20
CA GLY A 120 11.76 -11.99 -3.06
C GLY A 120 13.06 -11.28 -2.65
N PRO A 121 13.69 -11.74 -1.59
CA PRO A 121 15.00 -11.24 -1.18
C PRO A 121 16.06 -11.51 -2.27
N GLY A 122 16.97 -10.55 -2.50
CA GLY A 122 18.05 -10.70 -3.48
C GLY A 122 17.67 -10.42 -4.95
N THR A 123 16.44 -10.04 -5.26
CA THR A 123 16.01 -9.70 -6.65
C THR A 123 16.53 -8.34 -7.16
N GLY A 124 17.28 -7.61 -6.34
CA GLY A 124 17.86 -6.32 -6.74
C GLY A 124 16.94 -5.12 -6.50
N LYS A 125 15.87 -5.25 -5.69
CA LYS A 125 14.95 -4.13 -5.38
C LYS A 125 15.67 -2.85 -4.96
N THR A 126 16.70 -2.94 -4.13
CA THR A 126 17.48 -1.79 -3.70
C THR A 126 18.21 -1.09 -4.85
N THR A 127 18.72 -1.86 -5.82
CA THR A 127 19.39 -1.32 -7.01
C THR A 127 18.39 -0.61 -7.91
N ILE A 128 17.20 -1.19 -8.08
CA ILE A 128 16.08 -0.57 -8.80
C ILE A 128 15.69 0.74 -8.13
N ILE A 129 15.51 0.77 -6.81
CA ILE A 129 15.16 1.99 -6.04
C ILE A 129 16.20 3.08 -6.26
N LYS A 130 17.51 2.77 -6.20
CA LYS A 130 18.57 3.75 -6.47
C LYS A 130 18.48 4.38 -7.86
N CYS A 131 18.22 3.58 -8.87
CA CYS A 131 18.05 4.06 -10.23
C CYS A 131 16.82 4.98 -10.33
N ILE A 132 15.69 4.56 -9.77
CA ILE A 132 14.46 5.35 -9.74
C ILE A 132 14.68 6.70 -9.04
N ILE A 133 15.36 6.71 -7.89
CA ILE A 133 15.70 7.95 -7.18
C ILE A 133 16.47 8.90 -8.09
N LYS A 134 17.53 8.41 -8.77
CA LYS A 134 18.35 9.25 -9.66
C LYS A 134 17.56 9.83 -10.82
N LEU A 135 16.65 9.05 -11.39
CA LEU A 135 15.79 9.50 -12.50
C LEU A 135 14.75 10.51 -12.05
N LEU A 136 14.15 10.33 -10.86
CA LEU A 136 13.06 11.18 -10.40
C LEU A 136 13.53 12.44 -9.64
N SER A 137 14.70 12.40 -8.97
CA SER A 137 15.23 13.56 -8.21
C SER A 137 15.58 14.76 -9.09
N VAL A 138 15.67 14.60 -10.39
CA VAL A 138 15.86 15.74 -11.34
C VAL A 138 14.54 16.45 -11.64
N HIS A 139 13.40 15.86 -11.27
CA HIS A 139 12.07 16.37 -11.55
C HIS A 139 11.32 16.86 -10.32
N GLY A 140 11.81 16.58 -9.12
CA GLY A 140 11.16 17.00 -7.88
C GLY A 140 11.71 16.28 -6.64
N ASP A 141 11.07 16.55 -5.50
CA ASP A 141 11.47 16.03 -4.21
C ASP A 141 11.05 14.56 -4.03
N VAL A 142 12.05 13.72 -3.76
CA VAL A 142 11.86 12.28 -3.51
C VAL A 142 12.01 12.01 -2.02
N ALA A 143 11.00 11.40 -1.41
CA ALA A 143 11.04 10.92 -0.05
C ALA A 143 11.10 9.38 0.00
N LEU A 144 11.86 8.85 0.96
CA LEU A 144 11.99 7.42 1.20
C LEU A 144 11.36 7.06 2.54
N ALA A 145 10.57 6.01 2.56
CA ALA A 145 9.95 5.53 3.79
C ALA A 145 9.92 3.99 3.90
N ALA A 146 9.78 3.52 5.13
CA ALA A 146 9.54 2.11 5.43
C ALA A 146 8.67 1.97 6.69
N PRO A 147 7.97 0.86 6.90
CA PRO A 147 7.13 0.68 8.08
C PRO A 147 7.91 0.54 9.38
N THR A 148 9.16 0.09 9.34
CA THR A 148 9.99 -0.17 10.53
C THR A 148 11.30 0.63 10.52
N GLY A 149 11.82 0.95 11.72
CA GLY A 149 13.11 1.65 11.85
C GLY A 149 14.28 0.87 11.25
N ARG A 150 14.27 -0.46 11.35
CA ARG A 150 15.31 -1.32 10.76
C ARG A 150 15.29 -1.26 9.23
N ALA A 151 14.11 -1.29 8.63
CA ALA A 151 13.96 -1.19 7.18
C ALA A 151 14.35 0.23 6.68
N ALA A 152 13.90 1.28 7.36
CA ALA A 152 14.27 2.65 7.03
C ALA A 152 15.79 2.87 7.11
N LYS A 153 16.44 2.36 8.16
CA LYS A 153 17.91 2.46 8.29
C LYS A 153 18.62 1.73 7.14
N ARG A 154 18.21 0.49 6.81
CA ARG A 154 18.79 -0.26 5.67
C ARG A 154 18.60 0.48 4.36
N MET A 155 17.41 1.04 4.15
CA MET A 155 17.10 1.82 2.95
C MET A 155 17.97 3.08 2.85
N SER A 156 18.17 3.81 3.97
CA SER A 156 19.06 4.97 4.01
C SER A 156 20.52 4.61 3.68
N GLU A 157 21.06 3.58 4.32
CA GLU A 157 22.42 3.12 4.08
C GLU A 157 22.63 2.65 2.63
N ALA A 158 21.63 1.96 2.09
CA ALA A 158 21.70 1.44 0.74
C ALA A 158 21.56 2.53 -0.33
N CYS A 159 20.65 3.49 -0.14
CA CYS A 159 20.37 4.53 -1.15
C CYS A 159 21.23 5.78 -1.00
N GLY A 160 21.94 5.96 0.13
CA GLY A 160 22.71 7.17 0.42
C GLY A 160 21.82 8.40 0.66
N MET A 161 20.55 8.20 0.96
CA MET A 161 19.53 9.21 1.18
C MET A 161 18.73 8.89 2.43
N GLU A 162 18.34 9.89 3.23
CA GLU A 162 17.57 9.65 4.45
C GLU A 162 16.21 9.00 4.13
N ALA A 163 15.96 7.84 4.74
CA ALA A 163 14.65 7.21 4.76
C ALA A 163 14.08 7.27 6.18
N LYS A 164 12.80 7.59 6.29
CA LYS A 164 12.07 7.70 7.56
C LYS A 164 11.15 6.50 7.75
N THR A 165 10.81 6.20 9.01
CA THR A 165 9.65 5.32 9.20
C THR A 165 8.38 6.05 8.78
N LEU A 166 7.36 5.31 8.31
CA LEU A 166 6.06 5.90 7.96
C LEU A 166 5.50 6.71 9.13
N HIS A 167 5.64 6.23 10.37
CA HIS A 167 5.22 6.97 11.56
C HIS A 167 5.97 8.30 11.73
N ARG A 168 7.29 8.32 11.48
CA ARG A 168 8.07 9.57 11.54
C ARG A 168 7.77 10.50 10.36
N LEU A 169 7.55 9.95 9.17
CA LEU A 169 7.17 10.73 8.00
C LEU A 169 5.83 11.42 8.21
N LEU A 170 4.88 10.72 8.82
CA LEU A 170 3.55 11.23 9.14
C LEU A 170 3.50 12.03 10.45
N GLU A 171 4.66 12.20 11.10
CA GLU A 171 4.77 12.95 12.36
C GLU A 171 3.82 12.41 13.44
N TYR A 172 3.92 11.07 13.67
CA TYR A 172 3.17 10.43 14.75
C TYR A 172 3.68 10.91 16.10
N GLY A 173 2.81 11.53 16.85
CA GLY A 173 3.14 12.04 18.19
C GLY A 173 2.16 13.16 18.52
N GLY A 174 1.77 13.24 19.75
CA GLY A 174 0.83 14.19 20.28
C GLY A 174 0.14 13.57 21.48
N GLU A 175 -0.56 14.35 22.25
CA GLU A 175 -1.26 13.88 23.47
C GLU A 175 -2.32 12.81 23.16
N GLU A 176 -2.81 12.74 21.91
CA GLU A 176 -3.86 11.80 21.45
C GLU A 176 -3.32 10.64 20.59
N GLY A 177 -2.00 10.58 20.31
CA GLY A 177 -1.42 9.50 19.50
C GLY A 177 -1.87 9.52 18.03
N ASP A 178 -2.14 10.70 17.48
CA ASP A 178 -2.57 10.90 16.09
C ASP A 178 -1.39 11.32 15.19
N PHE A 179 -1.63 11.30 13.87
CA PHE A 179 -0.66 11.78 12.88
C PHE A 179 -0.89 13.27 12.59
N ALA A 180 0.18 14.08 12.68
CA ALA A 180 0.11 15.51 12.37
C ALA A 180 -0.01 15.78 10.86
N ARG A 181 0.50 14.85 10.02
CA ARG A 181 0.33 14.91 8.57
C ARG A 181 -1.01 14.31 8.18
N SER A 182 -1.80 15.09 7.44
CA SER A 182 -3.17 14.76 7.07
C SER A 182 -3.58 15.49 5.80
N GLN A 183 -4.84 15.44 5.43
CA GLN A 183 -5.38 16.20 4.29
C GLN A 183 -5.27 17.72 4.49
N ASP A 184 -5.36 18.20 5.73
CA ASP A 184 -5.26 19.63 6.08
C ASP A 184 -3.80 20.10 6.27
N ASN A 185 -2.87 19.15 6.42
CA ASN A 185 -1.44 19.37 6.55
C ASN A 185 -0.67 18.30 5.76
N PRO A 186 -0.72 18.31 4.42
CA PRO A 186 -0.15 17.26 3.59
C PRO A 186 1.38 17.26 3.59
N LEU A 187 1.94 16.18 3.08
CA LEU A 187 3.35 16.07 2.77
C LEU A 187 3.65 16.87 1.49
N GLU A 188 4.67 17.72 1.55
CA GLU A 188 5.14 18.51 0.41
C GLU A 188 6.25 17.73 -0.30
N ILE A 189 5.88 16.70 -1.06
CA ILE A 189 6.79 15.81 -1.80
C ILE A 189 6.19 15.48 -3.17
N ASP A 190 7.04 15.32 -4.17
CA ASP A 190 6.62 14.94 -5.52
C ASP A 190 6.57 13.42 -5.72
N THR A 191 7.49 12.71 -5.07
CA THR A 191 7.57 11.24 -5.13
C THR A 191 7.78 10.64 -3.75
N LEU A 192 7.00 9.60 -3.42
CA LEU A 192 7.21 8.76 -2.25
C LEU A 192 7.54 7.33 -2.67
N ILE A 193 8.66 6.83 -2.18
CA ILE A 193 9.05 5.42 -2.35
C ILE A 193 8.97 4.74 -1.00
N ILE A 194 8.19 3.67 -0.92
CA ILE A 194 7.99 2.90 0.31
C ILE A 194 8.53 1.49 0.12
N ASP A 195 9.45 1.07 0.97
CA ASP A 195 9.94 -0.32 1.02
C ASP A 195 9.24 -1.12 2.12
N GLU A 196 9.26 -2.44 2.02
CA GLU A 196 8.62 -3.40 2.95
C GLU A 196 7.10 -3.20 3.09
N MET A 197 6.41 -2.92 1.97
CA MET A 197 4.96 -2.66 1.93
C MET A 197 4.11 -3.80 2.48
N SER A 198 4.60 -5.05 2.51
CA SER A 198 3.89 -6.19 3.12
C SER A 198 3.56 -5.99 4.60
N MET A 199 4.31 -5.12 5.30
CA MET A 199 4.11 -4.81 6.72
C MET A 199 3.16 -3.64 6.98
N VAL A 200 2.63 -2.98 5.95
CA VAL A 200 1.71 -1.84 6.07
C VAL A 200 0.28 -2.33 6.19
N ASP A 201 -0.37 -2.00 7.30
CA ASP A 201 -1.78 -2.31 7.53
C ASP A 201 -2.73 -1.27 6.91
N ILE A 202 -4.04 -1.55 6.94
CA ILE A 202 -5.05 -0.69 6.33
C ILE A 202 -5.17 0.69 7.00
N PHE A 203 -4.92 0.78 8.31
CA PHE A 203 -5.03 2.04 9.04
C PHE A 203 -3.83 2.95 8.77
N LEU A 204 -2.61 2.38 8.73
CA LEU A 204 -1.41 3.11 8.36
C LEU A 204 -1.46 3.56 6.91
N MET A 205 -1.93 2.69 5.99
CA MET A 205 -2.14 3.05 4.59
C MET A 205 -3.16 4.19 4.44
N ARG A 206 -4.27 4.14 5.17
CA ARG A 206 -5.26 5.22 5.18
C ARG A 206 -4.64 6.55 5.62
N SER A 207 -3.89 6.54 6.73
CA SER A 207 -3.24 7.74 7.25
C SER A 207 -2.22 8.30 6.26
N LEU A 208 -1.46 7.43 5.62
CA LEU A 208 -0.51 7.81 4.57
C LEU A 208 -1.22 8.49 3.39
N LEU A 209 -2.25 7.85 2.83
CA LEU A 209 -2.95 8.40 1.67
C LEU A 209 -3.69 9.72 1.99
N ARG A 210 -4.09 9.95 3.24
CA ARG A 210 -4.61 11.23 3.70
C ARG A 210 -3.58 12.35 3.66
N ALA A 211 -2.32 12.01 3.92
CA ALA A 211 -1.22 12.96 3.94
C ALA A 211 -0.61 13.22 2.55
N LEU A 212 -0.97 12.43 1.53
CA LEU A 212 -0.51 12.62 0.15
C LEU A 212 -1.47 13.51 -0.62
N VAL A 213 -0.91 14.39 -1.43
CA VAL A 213 -1.67 15.22 -2.39
C VAL A 213 -1.92 14.41 -3.67
N PRO A 214 -3.11 14.48 -4.29
CA PRO A 214 -3.32 13.96 -5.63
C PRO A 214 -2.29 14.55 -6.61
N GLY A 215 -1.58 13.69 -7.33
CA GLY A 215 -0.43 14.09 -8.17
C GLY A 215 0.93 13.72 -7.58
N THR A 216 1.02 13.37 -6.30
CA THR A 216 2.22 12.74 -5.73
C THR A 216 2.41 11.35 -6.32
N ARG A 217 3.60 11.07 -6.86
CA ARG A 217 3.98 9.72 -7.32
C ARG A 217 4.18 8.78 -6.14
N LEU A 218 3.58 7.59 -6.20
CA LEU A 218 3.69 6.59 -5.14
C LEU A 218 4.26 5.28 -5.68
N ILE A 219 5.44 4.92 -5.22
CA ILE A 219 6.13 3.68 -5.58
C ILE A 219 6.17 2.77 -4.36
N MET A 220 5.46 1.67 -4.44
CA MET A 220 5.31 0.69 -3.38
C MET A 220 6.21 -0.52 -3.67
N VAL A 221 7.18 -0.79 -2.80
CA VAL A 221 8.12 -1.90 -2.94
C VAL A 221 7.90 -2.88 -1.81
N GLY A 222 7.85 -4.17 -2.13
CA GLY A 222 7.63 -5.19 -1.10
C GLY A 222 7.77 -6.60 -1.65
N ASP A 223 7.48 -7.55 -0.79
CA ASP A 223 7.47 -8.96 -1.14
C ASP A 223 6.07 -9.52 -0.79
N ALA A 224 5.29 -9.84 -1.81
CA ALA A 224 3.93 -10.34 -1.65
C ALA A 224 3.85 -11.74 -1.01
N ASP A 225 4.97 -12.48 -1.03
CA ASP A 225 5.06 -13.82 -0.46
C ASP A 225 5.57 -13.80 1.01
N GLN A 226 5.92 -12.62 1.55
CA GLN A 226 6.24 -12.44 2.98
C GLN A 226 4.98 -12.43 3.85
N LEU A 227 5.20 -12.58 5.16
CA LEU A 227 4.14 -12.48 6.15
C LEU A 227 3.45 -11.10 6.05
N PRO A 228 2.11 -11.07 6.10
CA PRO A 228 1.36 -9.83 6.08
C PRO A 228 1.59 -9.02 7.36
N SER A 229 1.08 -7.78 7.36
CA SER A 229 1.08 -6.90 8.54
C SER A 229 0.43 -7.58 9.75
N VAL A 230 0.89 -7.21 10.95
CA VAL A 230 0.25 -7.64 12.22
C VAL A 230 -1.12 -6.98 12.39
N GLY A 231 -1.28 -5.76 11.87
CA GLY A 231 -2.55 -5.03 11.85
C GLY A 231 -3.53 -5.55 10.79
N ALA A 232 -4.74 -5.01 10.78
CA ALA A 232 -5.80 -5.44 9.88
C ALA A 232 -5.48 -5.11 8.41
N GLY A 233 -5.80 -6.05 7.51
CA GLY A 233 -5.68 -5.91 6.05
C GLY A 233 -4.38 -6.47 5.48
N ASN A 234 -4.46 -6.87 4.22
CA ASN A 234 -3.30 -7.29 3.42
C ASN A 234 -3.15 -6.35 2.23
N VAL A 235 -2.83 -5.09 2.54
CA VAL A 235 -2.88 -3.96 1.58
C VAL A 235 -2.09 -4.24 0.31
N LEU A 236 -0.85 -4.73 0.42
CA LEU A 236 -0.01 -5.00 -0.74
C LEU A 236 -0.66 -6.07 -1.65
N ARG A 237 -1.15 -7.14 -1.07
CA ARG A 237 -1.76 -8.24 -1.81
C ARG A 237 -3.08 -7.82 -2.44
N ASP A 238 -3.93 -7.11 -1.69
CA ASP A 238 -5.21 -6.62 -2.20
C ASP A 238 -5.02 -5.66 -3.39
N ILE A 239 -3.98 -4.80 -3.34
CA ILE A 239 -3.60 -3.93 -4.47
C ILE A 239 -3.16 -4.76 -5.69
N LEU A 240 -2.30 -5.75 -5.49
CA LEU A 240 -1.82 -6.62 -6.57
C LEU A 240 -2.97 -7.42 -7.20
N ASP A 241 -3.82 -8.02 -6.38
CA ASP A 241 -4.96 -8.83 -6.81
C ASP A 241 -6.02 -7.99 -7.56
N SER A 242 -6.12 -6.69 -7.24
CA SER A 242 -7.03 -5.78 -7.95
C SER A 242 -6.65 -5.54 -9.42
N GLY A 243 -5.38 -5.68 -9.78
CA GLY A 243 -4.85 -5.40 -11.11
C GLY A 243 -5.00 -3.95 -11.59
N VAL A 244 -5.41 -3.02 -10.72
CA VAL A 244 -5.68 -1.60 -11.09
C VAL A 244 -4.40 -0.79 -11.15
N ILE A 245 -3.42 -1.10 -10.29
CA ILE A 245 -2.14 -0.42 -10.23
C ILE A 245 -1.10 -1.25 -10.97
N PRO A 246 -0.33 -0.65 -11.91
CA PRO A 246 0.75 -1.34 -12.60
C PRO A 246 1.71 -2.02 -11.62
N SER A 247 2.01 -3.29 -11.85
CA SER A 247 2.88 -4.07 -10.98
C SER A 247 3.93 -4.84 -11.78
N VAL A 248 5.15 -4.90 -11.25
CA VAL A 248 6.26 -5.67 -11.82
C VAL A 248 6.82 -6.61 -10.75
N ARG A 249 7.02 -7.89 -11.15
CA ARG A 249 7.50 -8.95 -10.25
C ARG A 249 8.91 -9.40 -10.62
#